data_179116ad4fffb7fdc18dfd9ec6a69e83
#
_entry.id   179116ad4fffb7fdc18dfd9ec6a69e83
#
_cell.length_a   1.000
_cell.length_b   1.000
_cell.length_c   1.000
_cell.angle_alpha   90.00
_cell.angle_beta   90.00
_cell.angle_gamma   90.00
#
_symmetry.space_group_name_H-M   'P 1'
#
loop_
_entity.id
_entity.type
_entity.pdbx_description
1 polymer ?
#
loop_
_entity_poly.entity_id
_entity_poly.type
_entity_poly.pdbx_seq_one_letter_code
_entity_poly.pdbx_strand_id
1 'polypeptide(L)'
;MGEKKVKGRKRHIVTDMMGNILKVIVHAANIHDTIAGCSTFEAALQKYPSLKGVCGDAGYRGTFKEFVEGLKKICDISEKIVPKGFAVLPKRWRVERTFSWLTWFRRLSKDYEINTESQANMVMIAHSMVLLRRLCY
;
A
#
# COMPACT_ATOMS: atom_id res chain seq x y z
N MET A 1 13.39 -21.48 -16.65
CA MET A 1 13.60 -20.15 -16.09
C MET A 1 13.61 -20.26 -14.57
N GLY A 2 14.75 -20.01 -13.96
CA GLY A 2 14.85 -20.07 -12.51
C GLY A 2 14.02 -18.97 -11.86
N GLU A 3 13.21 -19.33 -10.88
CA GLU A 3 12.57 -18.36 -10.01
C GLU A 3 13.66 -17.45 -9.42
N LYS A 4 13.61 -16.16 -9.75
CA LYS A 4 14.42 -15.18 -9.06
C LYS A 4 13.99 -15.20 -7.60
N LYS A 5 14.76 -15.82 -6.74
CA LYS A 5 14.61 -15.71 -5.29
C LYS A 5 14.86 -14.25 -4.92
N VAL A 6 13.81 -13.45 -4.91
CA VAL A 6 13.88 -12.06 -4.47
C VAL A 6 14.04 -12.07 -2.96
N LYS A 7 15.28 -11.80 -2.50
CA LYS A 7 15.52 -11.56 -1.09
C LYS A 7 15.12 -10.13 -0.76
N GLY A 8 14.31 -9.95 0.27
CA GLY A 8 13.90 -8.63 0.72
C GLY A 8 12.49 -8.62 1.30
N ARG A 9 12.01 -7.43 1.58
CA ARG A 9 10.68 -7.18 2.12
C ARG A 9 9.94 -6.18 1.26
N LYS A 10 8.62 -6.32 1.22
CA LYS A 10 7.69 -5.37 0.59
C LYS A 10 6.88 -4.67 1.65
N ARG A 11 6.60 -3.41 1.40
CA ARG A 11 5.66 -2.61 2.18
C ARG A 11 4.35 -2.51 1.43
N HIS A 12 3.27 -2.97 2.05
CA HIS A 12 1.91 -2.76 1.57
C HIS A 12 1.23 -1.70 2.41
N ILE A 13 0.66 -0.70 1.75
CA ILE A 13 -0.07 0.38 2.43
C ILE A 13 -1.48 0.52 1.87
N VAL A 14 -2.39 0.86 2.76
CA VAL A 14 -3.73 1.35 2.41
C VAL A 14 -3.78 2.83 2.76
N THR A 15 -4.11 3.65 1.79
CA THR A 15 -4.24 5.10 1.97
C THR A 15 -5.66 5.57 1.74
N ASP A 16 -6.01 6.69 2.34
CA ASP A 16 -7.24 7.42 2.01
C ASP A 16 -7.06 8.24 0.72
N MET A 17 -8.08 9.01 0.36
CA MET A 17 -8.06 9.84 -0.84
C MET A 17 -7.04 10.98 -0.78
N MET A 18 -6.59 11.35 0.40
CA MET A 18 -5.59 12.40 0.64
C MET A 18 -4.15 11.84 0.66
N GLY A 19 -3.99 10.51 0.55
CA GLY A 19 -2.70 9.84 0.65
C GLY A 19 -2.26 9.56 2.08
N ASN A 20 -3.13 9.72 3.06
CA ASN A 20 -2.83 9.39 4.46
C ASN A 20 -2.86 7.89 4.67
N ILE A 21 -1.87 7.35 5.38
CA ILE A 21 -1.74 5.92 5.63
C ILE A 21 -2.76 5.48 6.66
N LEU A 22 -3.64 4.56 6.29
CA LEU A 22 -4.59 3.92 7.18
C LEU A 22 -4.00 2.66 7.82
N LYS A 23 -3.26 1.88 7.05
CA LYS A 23 -2.57 0.68 7.51
C LYS A 23 -1.33 0.41 6.68
N VAL A 24 -0.30 -0.10 7.33
CA VAL A 24 0.91 -0.60 6.68
C VAL A 24 1.23 -2.00 7.19
N ILE A 25 1.55 -2.90 6.27
CA ILE A 25 2.06 -4.24 6.56
C ILE A 25 3.36 -4.43 5.78
N VAL A 26 4.36 -4.96 6.46
CA VAL A 26 5.64 -5.36 5.87
C VAL A 26 5.70 -6.87 5.84
N HIS A 27 6.01 -7.44 4.69
CA HIS A 27 6.08 -8.88 4.49
C HIS A 27 7.26 -9.27 3.59
N ALA A 28 7.58 -10.56 3.57
CA ALA A 28 8.62 -11.09 2.68
C ALA A 28 8.26 -10.84 1.21
N ALA A 29 9.27 -10.51 0.41
CA ALA A 29 9.07 -10.13 -0.99
C ALA A 29 8.56 -11.28 -1.89
N ASN A 30 8.66 -12.53 -1.43
CA ASN A 30 8.15 -13.70 -2.13
C ASN A 30 6.64 -13.93 -1.98
N ILE A 31 5.97 -13.20 -1.07
CA ILE A 31 4.51 -13.28 -0.92
C ILE A 31 3.86 -12.52 -2.07
N HIS A 32 2.87 -13.15 -2.71
CA HIS A 32 2.16 -12.55 -3.82
C HIS A 32 1.37 -11.32 -3.38
N ASP A 33 1.38 -10.27 -4.20
CA ASP A 33 0.77 -8.99 -3.86
C ASP A 33 -0.73 -9.08 -3.57
N THR A 34 -1.46 -9.96 -4.27
CA THR A 34 -2.90 -10.16 -4.04
C THR A 34 -3.18 -10.72 -2.66
N ILE A 35 -2.36 -11.67 -2.18
CA ILE A 35 -2.50 -12.26 -0.85
C ILE A 35 -2.18 -11.22 0.24
N ALA A 36 -1.08 -10.51 0.07
CA ALA A 36 -0.70 -9.43 0.98
C ALA A 36 -1.74 -8.30 1.00
N GLY A 37 -2.31 -7.98 -0.15
CA GLY A 37 -3.39 -7.01 -0.29
C GLY A 37 -4.64 -7.40 0.52
N CYS A 38 -5.06 -8.66 0.48
CA CYS A 38 -6.17 -9.16 1.29
C CYS A 38 -5.94 -8.94 2.79
N SER A 39 -4.77 -9.35 3.29
CA SER A 39 -4.40 -9.20 4.70
C SER A 39 -4.34 -7.72 5.12
N THR A 40 -3.78 -6.87 4.29
CA THR A 40 -3.64 -5.44 4.56
C THR A 40 -5.00 -4.75 4.59
N PHE A 41 -5.87 -5.07 3.65
CA PHE A 41 -7.22 -4.51 3.59
C PHE A 41 -8.09 -4.98 4.75
N GLU A 42 -8.01 -6.26 5.12
CA GLU A 42 -8.71 -6.80 6.28
C GLU A 42 -8.29 -6.08 7.57
N ALA A 43 -6.99 -5.90 7.78
CA ALA A 43 -6.46 -5.16 8.92
C ALA A 43 -6.91 -3.69 8.93
N ALA A 44 -6.98 -3.06 7.77
CA ALA A 44 -7.50 -1.69 7.63
C ALA A 44 -8.99 -1.62 7.99
N LEU A 45 -9.79 -2.61 7.58
CA LEU A 45 -11.22 -2.70 7.94
C LEU A 45 -11.44 -2.91 9.43
N GLN A 46 -10.61 -3.71 10.08
CA GLN A 46 -10.69 -3.89 11.55
C GLN A 46 -10.46 -2.58 12.28
N LYS A 47 -9.54 -1.76 11.79
CA LYS A 47 -9.24 -0.45 12.36
C LYS A 47 -10.26 0.62 11.98
N TYR A 48 -10.76 0.56 10.75
CA TYR A 48 -11.71 1.54 10.19
C TYR A 48 -12.92 0.82 9.55
N PRO A 49 -13.89 0.35 10.35
CA PRO A 49 -15.05 -0.39 9.85
C PRO A 49 -15.93 0.39 8.87
N SER A 50 -15.81 1.71 8.87
CA SER A 50 -16.58 2.60 8.00
C SER A 50 -16.09 2.63 6.53
N LEU A 51 -14.98 1.96 6.21
CA LEU A 51 -14.50 1.88 4.83
C LEU A 51 -15.54 1.22 3.93
N LYS A 52 -15.91 1.90 2.85
CA LYS A 52 -16.94 1.43 1.90
C LYS A 52 -16.36 0.59 0.78
N GLY A 53 -15.11 0.82 0.42
CA GLY A 53 -14.46 0.13 -0.67
C GLY A 53 -12.98 0.45 -0.77
N VAL A 54 -12.34 -0.11 -1.78
CA VAL A 54 -10.91 0.04 -2.04
C VAL A 54 -10.65 0.10 -3.54
N CYS A 55 -9.61 0.82 -3.92
CA CYS A 55 -9.10 0.86 -5.27
C CYS A 55 -7.74 0.20 -5.33
N GLY A 56 -7.48 -0.57 -6.35
CA GLY A 56 -6.19 -1.20 -6.58
C GLY A 56 -5.77 -1.11 -8.04
N ASP A 57 -4.52 -1.44 -8.32
CA ASP A 57 -4.04 -1.55 -9.69
C ASP A 57 -4.37 -2.92 -10.31
N ALA A 58 -3.98 -3.12 -11.57
CA ALA A 58 -4.25 -4.35 -12.30
C ALA A 58 -3.62 -5.61 -11.66
N GLY A 59 -2.58 -5.45 -10.84
CA GLY A 59 -1.94 -6.56 -10.12
C GLY A 59 -2.81 -7.20 -9.04
N TYR A 60 -3.88 -6.52 -8.63
CA TYR A 60 -4.82 -6.98 -7.61
C TYR A 60 -6.10 -7.61 -8.19
N ARG A 61 -6.12 -7.92 -9.46
CA ARG A 61 -7.24 -8.65 -10.08
C ARG A 61 -7.36 -10.07 -9.51
N GLY A 62 -8.57 -10.62 -9.62
CA GLY A 62 -8.84 -11.99 -9.21
C GLY A 62 -9.03 -12.13 -7.70
N THR A 63 -8.14 -12.82 -7.01
CA THR A 63 -8.30 -13.18 -5.59
C THR A 63 -8.61 -11.99 -4.69
N PHE A 64 -7.91 -10.88 -4.86
CA PHE A 64 -8.14 -9.69 -4.04
C PHE A 64 -9.53 -9.09 -4.31
N LYS A 65 -9.92 -8.98 -5.56
CA LYS A 65 -11.23 -8.46 -5.94
C LYS A 65 -12.37 -9.35 -5.38
N GLU A 66 -12.23 -10.65 -5.53
CA GLU A 66 -13.20 -11.62 -4.98
C GLU A 66 -13.30 -11.53 -3.45
N PHE A 67 -12.17 -11.39 -2.78
CA PHE A 67 -12.12 -11.23 -1.33
C PHE A 67 -12.85 -9.96 -0.86
N VAL A 68 -12.59 -8.82 -1.51
CA VAL A 68 -13.24 -7.55 -1.16
C VAL A 68 -14.74 -7.60 -1.42
N GLU A 69 -15.16 -8.15 -2.54
CA GLU A 69 -16.57 -8.31 -2.90
C GLU A 69 -17.28 -9.28 -1.93
N GLY A 70 -16.59 -10.33 -1.49
CA GLY A 70 -17.09 -11.25 -0.47
C GLY A 70 -17.35 -10.59 0.88
N LEU A 71 -16.65 -9.52 1.20
CA LEU A 71 -16.88 -8.67 2.37
C LEU A 71 -17.99 -7.63 2.16
N LYS A 72 -18.69 -7.69 1.04
CA LYS A 72 -19.72 -6.71 0.62
C LYS A 72 -19.20 -5.27 0.52
N LYS A 73 -17.95 -5.13 0.11
CA LYS A 73 -17.29 -3.85 -0.14
C LYS A 73 -17.06 -3.65 -1.64
N ILE A 74 -16.94 -2.40 -2.05
CA ILE A 74 -16.69 -2.03 -3.45
C ILE A 74 -15.20 -2.20 -3.74
N CYS A 75 -14.87 -2.91 -4.82
CA CYS A 75 -13.50 -3.01 -5.31
C CYS A 75 -13.40 -2.43 -6.72
N ASP A 76 -12.64 -1.36 -6.86
CA ASP A 76 -12.36 -0.71 -8.13
C ASP A 76 -10.92 -1.02 -8.55
N ILE A 77 -10.76 -1.90 -9.52
CA ILE A 77 -9.45 -2.24 -10.08
C ILE A 77 -9.24 -1.43 -11.34
N SER A 78 -8.24 -0.55 -11.32
CA SER A 78 -7.85 0.23 -12.48
C SER A 78 -7.36 -0.68 -13.60
N GLU A 79 -8.02 -0.63 -14.75
CA GLU A 79 -7.52 -1.29 -15.94
C GLU A 79 -6.27 -0.57 -16.43
N LYS A 80 -5.26 -1.35 -16.81
CA LYS A 80 -4.06 -0.82 -17.43
C LYS A 80 -4.36 -0.46 -18.89
N ILE A 81 -5.06 0.65 -19.07
CA ILE A 81 -5.13 1.27 -20.38
C ILE A 81 -3.73 1.86 -20.62
N VAL A 82 -2.98 1.27 -21.56
CA VAL A 82 -1.70 1.84 -21.99
C VAL A 82 -1.99 2.81 -23.13
N PRO A 83 -2.18 4.12 -22.87
CA PRO A 83 -2.25 5.08 -23.95
C PRO A 83 -0.88 5.12 -24.64
N LYS A 84 -0.87 5.41 -25.93
CA LYS A 84 0.37 5.75 -26.62
C LYS A 84 0.93 7.03 -26.01
N GLY A 85 1.95 6.89 -25.13
CA GLY A 85 2.58 8.00 -24.44
C GLY A 85 2.45 7.93 -22.93
N PHE A 86 2.96 8.94 -22.23
CA PHE A 86 2.91 9.06 -20.79
C PHE A 86 1.50 9.53 -20.34
N ALA A 87 0.88 8.77 -19.46
CA ALA A 87 -0.36 9.18 -18.80
C ALA A 87 -0.32 8.87 -17.31
N VAL A 88 -0.75 9.82 -16.49
CA VAL A 88 -0.93 9.62 -15.05
C VAL A 88 -2.27 8.91 -14.85
N LEU A 89 -2.23 7.69 -14.32
CA LEU A 89 -3.44 6.94 -14.00
C LEU A 89 -4.13 7.54 -12.75
N PRO A 90 -5.44 7.82 -12.82
CA PRO A 90 -6.18 8.32 -11.67
C PRO A 90 -6.09 7.35 -10.48
N LYS A 91 -6.04 7.88 -9.26
CA LYS A 91 -6.01 7.15 -7.98
C LYS A 91 -4.70 6.44 -7.64
N ARG A 92 -3.92 5.96 -8.60
CA ARG A 92 -2.65 5.27 -8.36
C ARG A 92 -1.56 6.21 -7.82
N TRP A 93 -1.46 7.40 -8.36
CA TRP A 93 -0.45 8.39 -7.98
C TRP A 93 -0.46 8.74 -6.50
N ARG A 94 -1.58 8.55 -5.81
CA ARG A 94 -1.73 8.84 -4.38
C ARG A 94 -0.84 7.94 -3.52
N VAL A 95 -0.83 6.65 -3.80
CA VAL A 95 0.04 5.69 -3.13
C VAL A 95 1.50 5.95 -3.48
N GLU A 96 1.80 6.19 -4.74
CA GLU A 96 3.15 6.52 -5.21
C GLU A 96 3.67 7.81 -4.54
N ARG A 97 2.83 8.82 -4.42
CA ARG A 97 3.16 10.06 -3.72
C ARG A 97 3.47 9.82 -2.24
N THR A 98 2.69 9.00 -1.57
CA THR A 98 2.91 8.66 -0.16
C THR A 98 4.24 7.93 0.01
N PHE A 99 4.56 6.95 -0.82
CA PHE A 99 5.87 6.31 -0.83
C PHE A 99 6.99 7.30 -1.09
N SER A 100 6.80 8.22 -2.01
CA SER A 100 7.76 9.29 -2.30
C SER A 100 8.07 10.14 -1.06
N TRP A 101 7.05 10.51 -0.29
CA TRP A 101 7.27 11.24 0.97
C TRP A 101 8.05 10.44 1.99
N LEU A 102 7.82 9.13 2.09
CA LEU A 102 8.51 8.25 3.01
C LEU A 102 10.00 8.08 2.66
N THR A 103 10.36 8.15 1.40
CA THR A 103 11.76 8.00 0.97
C THR A 103 12.67 9.15 1.45
N TRP A 104 12.11 10.31 1.80
CA TRP A 104 12.86 11.42 2.40
C TRP A 104 13.34 11.14 3.81
N PHE A 105 12.80 10.12 4.47
CA PHE A 105 13.26 9.70 5.78
C PHE A 105 14.40 8.70 5.64
N ARG A 106 15.56 9.08 6.15
CA ARG A 106 16.79 8.28 6.02
C ARG A 106 16.60 6.84 6.50
N ARG A 107 15.86 6.64 7.58
CA ARG A 107 15.59 5.32 8.17
C ARG A 107 14.75 4.41 7.24
N LEU A 108 13.98 4.99 6.34
CA LEU A 108 13.10 4.29 5.41
C LEU A 108 13.70 4.14 4.00
N SER A 109 14.87 4.72 3.73
CA SER A 109 15.53 4.59 2.43
C SER A 109 15.96 3.15 2.12
N LYS A 110 16.23 2.37 3.18
CA LYS A 110 16.52 0.94 3.16
C LYS A 110 15.79 0.26 4.32
N ASP A 111 15.72 -1.06 4.29
CA ASP A 111 15.21 -1.85 5.42
C ASP A 111 16.33 -2.08 6.44
N TYR A 112 16.33 -1.30 7.49
CA TYR A 112 17.29 -1.39 8.60
C TYR A 112 16.77 -2.21 9.79
N GLU A 113 15.48 -2.58 9.76
CA GLU A 113 14.83 -3.24 10.87
C GLU A 113 14.95 -4.77 10.77
N ILE A 114 15.19 -5.43 11.89
CA ILE A 114 15.24 -6.89 11.95
C ILE A 114 13.83 -7.46 11.83
N ASN A 115 12.87 -6.83 12.50
CA ASN A 115 11.49 -7.29 12.61
C ASN A 115 10.57 -6.50 11.65
N THR A 116 9.64 -7.19 10.98
CA THR A 116 8.67 -6.57 10.06
C THR A 116 7.72 -5.61 10.76
N GLU A 117 7.34 -5.90 12.00
CA GLU A 117 6.50 -5.02 12.81
C GLU A 117 7.23 -3.72 13.16
N SER A 118 8.51 -3.80 13.51
CA SER A 118 9.34 -2.60 13.74
C SER A 118 9.44 -1.75 12.47
N GLN A 119 9.60 -2.36 11.31
CA GLN A 119 9.59 -1.67 10.03
C GLN A 119 8.25 -0.96 9.78
N ALA A 120 7.13 -1.62 10.01
CA ALA A 120 5.80 -1.03 9.88
C ALA A 120 5.61 0.15 10.84
N ASN A 121 6.05 0.02 12.08
CA ASN A 121 5.99 1.10 13.08
C ASN A 121 6.86 2.30 12.68
N MET A 122 8.03 2.08 12.11
CA MET A 122 8.87 3.17 11.58
C MET A 122 8.19 3.92 10.45
N VAL A 123 7.48 3.24 9.58
CA VAL A 123 6.67 3.86 8.52
C VAL A 123 5.59 4.75 9.14
N MET A 124 4.89 4.28 10.16
CA MET A 124 3.84 5.06 10.83
C MET A 124 4.40 6.27 11.57
N ILE A 125 5.56 6.16 12.20
CA ILE A 125 6.24 7.30 12.82
C ILE A 125 6.62 8.36 11.78
N ALA A 126 7.21 7.94 10.67
CA ALA A 126 7.56 8.86 9.58
C ALA A 126 6.32 9.53 8.99
N HIS A 127 5.24 8.80 8.80
CA HIS A 127 3.97 9.34 8.34
C HIS A 127 3.39 10.37 9.32
N SER A 128 3.49 10.13 10.62
CA SER A 128 3.08 11.09 11.64
C SER A 128 3.85 12.41 11.53
N MET A 129 5.13 12.37 11.23
CA MET A 129 5.94 13.55 10.97
C MET A 129 5.48 14.32 9.73
N VAL A 130 5.11 13.61 8.67
CA VAL A 130 4.54 14.22 7.46
C VAL A 130 3.23 14.94 7.77
N LEU A 131 2.34 14.32 8.55
CA LEU A 131 1.07 14.91 8.97
C LEU A 131 1.27 16.14 9.83
N LEU A 132 2.18 16.09 10.80
CA LEU A 132 2.50 17.24 11.66
C LEU A 132 3.00 18.43 10.85
N ARG A 133 3.87 18.19 9.88
CA ARG A 133 4.34 19.26 8.98
C ARG A 133 3.21 19.91 8.20
N ARG A 134 2.23 19.15 7.77
CA ARG A 134 1.05 19.70 7.06
C ARG A 134 0.14 20.54 7.95
N LEU A 135 0.05 20.19 9.23
CA LEU A 135 -0.78 20.93 10.18
C LEU A 135 -0.10 22.20 10.69
N CYS A 136 1.23 22.24 10.70
CA CYS A 136 2.01 23.38 11.25
C CYS A 136 2.43 24.41 10.19
N TYR A 137 2.23 24.12 8.91
CA TYR A 137 2.62 25.01 7.82
C TYR A 137 1.45 25.37 6.90
#